data_19af760c91a83b19a5fcd24d2dac68e4
#
_entry.id   19af760c91a83b19a5fcd24d2dac68e4
#
_cell.length_a   1.000
_cell.length_b   1.000
_cell.length_c   1.000
_cell.angle_alpha   90.00
_cell.angle_beta   90.00
_cell.angle_gamma   90.00
#
_symmetry.space_group_name_H-M   'P 1'
#
loop_
_entity.id
_entity.type
_entity.pdbx_description
1 polymer ?
#
loop_
_entity_poly.entity_id
_entity_poly.type
_entity_poly.pdbx_seq_one_letter_code
_entity_poly.pdbx_strand_id
1 'polypeptide(L)'
;MGSELNCSEDFTLKYNVGAGGVSAGGEAKALSLIYTDAAVKGYRLFNIDESFDDVTNLYDINQHPNEVMTVDPVLYDALKKVSDANCREIYLGPLYASLENLCMSNDDAAAAQFDPEKDDDAAEEAAAVAAFAQNPDDISMEFPGENQVCLHVSDAYQAYAAEMGYTAYLDFFWMKNAFLIDYLADTIRGEGYQLGIISSKDGFVRCLDETGEKEYQYPLYHLSGNEIQSHGTMMYEGPKSIVFFHAYQAGSPDTYRYYQYQDGTMRTPYLSASDGKDHTAASELIVYSGEYGCADTLLAAFFDYQAESLSGELLKTLASQKIYSVWFENNEIQTTDGKFSFTAVNK
;
A
#
# COMPACT_ATOMS: atom_id res chain seq x y z
N MET A 1 -9.27 2.24 24.71
CA MET A 1 -8.22 1.40 24.14
C MET A 1 -8.02 1.90 22.73
N GLY A 2 -6.83 2.40 22.49
CA GLY A 2 -6.63 3.31 21.41
C GLY A 2 -6.41 2.67 20.05
N SER A 3 -6.11 3.52 19.13
CA SER A 3 -5.73 3.31 17.73
C SER A 3 -4.72 2.17 17.48
N GLU A 4 -3.85 1.83 18.44
CA GLU A 4 -2.89 0.72 18.33
C GLU A 4 -3.53 -0.66 18.05
N LEU A 5 -4.80 -0.86 18.41
CA LEU A 5 -5.51 -2.10 18.09
C LEU A 5 -6.09 -2.10 16.67
N ASN A 6 -6.31 -0.93 16.06
CA ASN A 6 -6.86 -0.82 14.71
C ASN A 6 -5.87 -1.29 13.64
N CYS A 7 -4.56 -1.20 13.89
CA CYS A 7 -3.54 -1.72 12.98
C CYS A 7 -3.66 -3.24 12.77
N SER A 8 -4.02 -3.98 13.81
CA SER A 8 -4.16 -5.45 13.73
C SER A 8 -5.42 -5.91 12.98
N GLU A 9 -6.40 -5.04 12.79
CA GLU A 9 -7.64 -5.36 12.05
C GLU A 9 -7.44 -5.34 10.54
N ASP A 10 -6.43 -4.63 10.05
CA ASP A 10 -6.12 -4.57 8.62
C ASP A 10 -5.47 -5.85 8.08
N PHE A 11 -4.89 -6.66 8.96
CA PHE A 11 -4.20 -7.88 8.59
C PHE A 11 -4.90 -9.15 9.11
N THR A 12 -4.81 -10.22 8.33
CA THR A 12 -5.27 -11.55 8.71
C THR A 12 -4.14 -12.55 8.56
N LEU A 13 -3.72 -13.17 9.67
CA LEU A 13 -2.78 -14.30 9.66
C LEU A 13 -3.56 -15.62 9.65
N LYS A 14 -3.40 -16.42 8.60
CA LYS A 14 -3.86 -17.82 8.53
C LYS A 14 -2.67 -18.73 8.66
N TYR A 15 -2.63 -19.58 9.69
CA TYR A 15 -1.49 -20.46 9.98
C TYR A 15 -1.93 -21.88 10.29
N ASN A 16 -1.14 -22.86 9.82
CA ASN A 16 -1.41 -24.28 10.06
C ASN A 16 -0.76 -24.73 11.36
N VAL A 17 -1.42 -24.49 12.50
CA VAL A 17 -0.91 -24.85 13.83
C VAL A 17 -0.82 -26.36 14.07
N GLY A 18 0.17 -26.79 14.82
CA GLY A 18 0.37 -28.19 15.21
C GLY A 18 1.10 -29.06 14.18
N ALA A 19 1.43 -28.54 13.01
CA ALA A 19 2.12 -29.30 11.96
C ALA A 19 3.58 -29.62 12.33
N GLY A 20 4.22 -28.82 13.19
CA GLY A 20 5.63 -28.96 13.61
C GLY A 20 5.87 -29.86 14.84
N GLY A 21 4.86 -30.61 15.31
CA GLY A 21 5.00 -31.48 16.48
C GLY A 21 4.93 -30.78 17.84
N VAL A 22 4.70 -29.47 17.87
CA VAL A 22 4.40 -28.66 19.07
C VAL A 22 2.90 -28.69 19.33
N SER A 23 2.45 -28.49 20.58
CA SER A 23 1.02 -28.41 20.84
C SER A 23 0.42 -27.21 20.09
N ALA A 24 -0.68 -27.44 19.34
CA ALA A 24 -1.34 -26.40 18.54
C ALA A 24 -1.70 -25.15 19.36
N GLY A 25 -2.11 -25.33 20.62
CA GLY A 25 -2.43 -24.22 21.53
C GLY A 25 -1.21 -23.41 21.95
N GLY A 26 -0.06 -24.06 22.17
CA GLY A 26 1.21 -23.39 22.49
C GLY A 26 1.73 -22.58 21.30
N GLU A 27 1.68 -23.16 20.13
CA GLU A 27 2.09 -22.53 18.87
C GLU A 27 1.21 -21.33 18.52
N ALA A 28 -0.13 -21.47 18.61
CA ALA A 28 -1.07 -20.37 18.38
C ALA A 28 -0.84 -19.20 19.33
N LYS A 29 -0.55 -19.47 20.62
CA LYS A 29 -0.24 -18.43 21.61
C LYS A 29 1.06 -17.70 21.28
N ALA A 30 2.13 -18.42 20.91
CA ALA A 30 3.41 -17.83 20.53
C ALA A 30 3.26 -16.96 19.28
N LEU A 31 2.63 -17.46 18.24
CA LEU A 31 2.33 -16.71 17.01
C LEU A 31 1.52 -15.45 17.27
N SER A 32 0.49 -15.52 18.14
CA SER A 32 -0.32 -14.36 18.50
C SER A 32 0.53 -13.27 19.16
N LEU A 33 1.47 -13.63 20.02
CA LEU A 33 2.36 -12.66 20.66
C LEU A 33 3.32 -12.03 19.64
N ILE A 34 4.00 -12.83 18.83
CA ILE A 34 4.93 -12.34 17.80
C ILE A 34 4.21 -11.41 16.83
N TYR A 35 3.04 -11.82 16.36
CA TYR A 35 2.21 -11.02 15.46
C TYR A 35 1.80 -9.68 16.09
N THR A 36 1.30 -9.70 17.33
CA THR A 36 0.84 -8.50 18.03
C THR A 36 1.98 -7.52 18.27
N ASP A 37 3.13 -8.01 18.75
CA ASP A 37 4.29 -7.16 19.03
C ASP A 37 4.82 -6.52 17.75
N ALA A 38 4.90 -7.29 16.65
CA ALA A 38 5.34 -6.76 15.36
C ALA A 38 4.32 -5.78 14.76
N ALA A 39 3.01 -6.05 14.87
CA ALA A 39 1.96 -5.17 14.38
C ALA A 39 1.95 -3.84 15.13
N VAL A 40 2.06 -3.86 16.46
CA VAL A 40 2.15 -2.63 17.30
C VAL A 40 3.40 -1.82 16.94
N LYS A 41 4.55 -2.48 16.81
CA LYS A 41 5.77 -1.79 16.40
C LYS A 41 5.62 -1.16 15.01
N GLY A 42 5.10 -1.88 14.04
CA GLY A 42 4.86 -1.37 12.69
C GLY A 42 3.89 -0.19 12.69
N TYR A 43 2.78 -0.27 13.42
CA TYR A 43 1.84 0.84 13.59
C TYR A 43 2.53 2.10 14.12
N ARG A 44 3.33 1.99 15.17
CA ARG A 44 4.04 3.13 15.76
C ARG A 44 5.03 3.76 14.80
N LEU A 45 5.79 2.95 14.04
CA LEU A 45 6.80 3.45 13.09
C LEU A 45 6.19 4.24 11.93
N PHE A 46 5.05 3.78 11.39
CA PHE A 46 4.38 4.41 10.23
C PHE A 46 3.25 5.36 10.62
N ASN A 47 3.14 5.73 11.91
CA ASN A 47 2.15 6.69 12.37
C ASN A 47 2.56 8.12 12.00
N ILE A 48 1.59 8.90 11.46
CA ILE A 48 1.76 10.31 11.11
C ILE A 48 1.02 11.27 12.04
N ASP A 49 0.23 10.76 13.00
CA ASP A 49 -0.70 11.55 13.82
C ASP A 49 -0.16 11.84 15.21
N GLU A 50 0.67 10.92 15.75
CA GLU A 50 1.18 11.02 17.12
C GLU A 50 2.62 10.49 17.29
N SER A 51 3.35 11.06 18.24
CA SER A 51 4.68 10.61 18.66
C SER A 51 4.58 9.55 19.75
N PHE A 52 5.58 8.67 19.83
CA PHE A 52 5.73 7.64 20.86
C PHE A 52 7.10 7.77 21.53
N ASP A 53 7.14 7.67 22.86
CA ASP A 53 8.37 7.89 23.66
C ASP A 53 9.54 6.97 23.30
N ASP A 54 9.27 5.80 22.74
CA ASP A 54 10.24 4.72 22.51
C ASP A 54 10.67 4.56 21.03
N VAL A 55 10.08 5.32 20.10
CA VAL A 55 10.43 5.25 18.68
C VAL A 55 10.36 6.62 18.01
N THR A 56 11.29 6.90 17.10
CA THR A 56 11.17 8.00 16.13
C THR A 56 10.38 7.49 14.94
N ASN A 57 9.26 8.11 14.63
CA ASN A 57 8.32 7.67 13.61
C ASN A 57 8.11 8.70 12.48
N LEU A 58 7.15 8.46 11.58
CA LEU A 58 6.83 9.40 10.51
C LEU A 58 6.28 10.73 11.03
N TYR A 59 5.52 10.73 12.14
CA TYR A 59 5.08 11.97 12.78
C TYR A 59 6.28 12.82 13.20
N ASP A 60 7.24 12.25 13.91
CA ASP A 60 8.43 12.98 14.36
C ASP A 60 9.22 13.55 13.17
N ILE A 61 9.39 12.76 12.10
CA ILE A 61 10.06 13.21 10.87
C ILE A 61 9.33 14.41 10.24
N ASN A 62 8.00 14.38 10.19
CA ASN A 62 7.18 15.46 9.66
C ASN A 62 7.24 16.74 10.52
N GLN A 63 7.36 16.60 11.85
CA GLN A 63 7.44 17.75 12.76
C GLN A 63 8.83 18.40 12.82
N HIS A 64 9.88 17.70 12.34
CA HIS A 64 11.27 18.15 12.39
C HIS A 64 11.93 18.15 11.01
N PRO A 65 11.35 18.86 10.00
CA PRO A 65 11.97 18.97 8.68
C PRO A 65 13.36 19.62 8.78
N ASN A 66 14.28 19.18 7.93
CA ASN A 66 15.67 19.62 7.87
C ASN A 66 16.53 19.24 9.10
N GLU A 67 16.04 18.36 9.96
CA GLU A 67 16.81 17.81 11.08
C GLU A 67 17.19 16.34 10.79
N VAL A 68 18.42 15.98 11.18
CA VAL A 68 18.87 14.57 11.08
C VAL A 68 18.32 13.79 12.26
N MET A 69 17.57 12.75 11.97
CA MET A 69 16.96 11.88 12.99
C MET A 69 17.47 10.44 12.84
N THR A 70 17.59 9.73 13.97
CA THR A 70 17.86 8.29 13.96
C THR A 70 16.54 7.55 14.09
N VAL A 71 16.29 6.63 13.17
CA VAL A 71 15.05 5.85 13.10
C VAL A 71 15.29 4.35 13.26
N ASP A 72 14.24 3.59 13.50
CA ASP A 72 14.31 2.13 13.50
C ASP A 72 14.73 1.60 12.11
N PRO A 73 15.54 0.52 12.02
CA PRO A 73 15.94 -0.06 10.73
C PRO A 73 14.77 -0.39 9.80
N VAL A 74 13.62 -0.80 10.33
CA VAL A 74 12.43 -1.12 9.52
C VAL A 74 11.90 0.12 8.80
N LEU A 75 11.83 1.27 9.49
CA LEU A 75 11.41 2.53 8.88
C LEU A 75 12.48 3.07 7.93
N TYR A 76 13.77 2.96 8.31
CA TYR A 76 14.90 3.34 7.45
C TYR A 76 14.87 2.61 6.11
N ASP A 77 14.71 1.27 6.14
CA ASP A 77 14.66 0.44 4.94
C ASP A 77 13.45 0.78 4.05
N ALA A 78 12.30 1.06 4.67
CA ALA A 78 11.11 1.48 3.93
C ALA A 78 11.33 2.83 3.22
N LEU A 79 11.84 3.84 3.94
CA LEU A 79 12.17 5.16 3.37
C LEU A 79 13.23 5.06 2.28
N LYS A 80 14.23 4.19 2.48
CA LYS A 80 15.27 3.94 1.48
C LYS A 80 14.71 3.30 0.21
N LYS A 81 13.84 2.29 0.33
CA LYS A 81 13.20 1.63 -0.82
C LYS A 81 12.36 2.58 -1.65
N VAL A 82 11.51 3.41 -1.03
CA VAL A 82 10.69 4.38 -1.77
C VAL A 82 11.54 5.47 -2.42
N SER A 83 12.63 5.89 -1.76
CA SER A 83 13.60 6.84 -2.34
C SER A 83 14.36 6.24 -3.53
N ASP A 84 14.85 5.00 -3.42
CA ASP A 84 15.56 4.30 -4.50
C ASP A 84 14.66 4.02 -5.71
N ALA A 85 13.36 3.79 -5.47
CA ALA A 85 12.34 3.66 -6.50
C ALA A 85 11.89 5.01 -7.10
N ASN A 86 12.37 6.13 -6.56
CA ASN A 86 11.90 7.48 -6.91
C ASN A 86 10.38 7.64 -6.78
N CYS A 87 9.78 7.00 -5.77
CA CYS A 87 8.36 7.10 -5.49
C CYS A 87 8.06 8.43 -4.80
N ARG A 88 7.66 9.44 -5.58
CA ARG A 88 7.38 10.80 -5.10
C ARG A 88 6.01 10.91 -4.43
N GLU A 89 5.15 9.94 -4.61
CA GLU A 89 3.80 9.84 -4.06
C GLU A 89 3.78 9.90 -2.54
N ILE A 90 4.84 9.44 -1.86
CA ILE A 90 4.96 9.56 -0.40
C ILE A 90 4.99 11.01 0.09
N TYR A 91 5.26 11.99 -0.78
CA TYR A 91 5.28 13.42 -0.47
C TYR A 91 3.94 14.12 -0.72
N LEU A 92 2.88 13.36 -0.98
CA LEU A 92 1.51 13.85 -1.12
C LEU A 92 0.73 13.82 0.21
N GLY A 93 1.38 13.83 1.36
CA GLY A 93 0.74 13.79 2.67
C GLY A 93 -0.48 14.69 2.83
N PRO A 94 -0.41 16.00 2.45
CA PRO A 94 -1.57 16.89 2.52
C PRO A 94 -2.76 16.40 1.69
N LEU A 95 -2.51 15.85 0.49
CA LEU A 95 -3.57 15.38 -0.41
C LEU A 95 -4.20 14.07 0.07
N TYR A 96 -3.44 13.23 0.78
CA TYR A 96 -4.01 12.04 1.41
C TYR A 96 -4.99 12.40 2.53
N ALA A 97 -4.73 13.45 3.31
CA ALA A 97 -5.67 13.96 4.30
C ALA A 97 -6.97 14.51 3.63
N SER A 98 -6.84 15.23 2.51
CA SER A 98 -7.99 15.68 1.71
C SER A 98 -8.78 14.52 1.14
N LEU A 99 -8.11 13.48 0.62
CA LEU A 99 -8.75 12.26 0.13
C LEU A 99 -9.50 11.50 1.25
N GLU A 100 -8.94 11.42 2.45
CA GLU A 100 -9.64 10.80 3.59
C GLU A 100 -10.94 11.56 3.90
N ASN A 101 -10.92 12.90 3.91
CA ASN A 101 -12.12 13.72 4.09
C ASN A 101 -13.15 13.45 2.96
N LEU A 102 -12.70 13.32 1.72
CA LEU A 102 -13.53 12.95 0.59
C LEU A 102 -14.20 11.58 0.83
N CYS A 103 -13.42 10.57 1.18
CA CYS A 103 -13.91 9.20 1.41
C CYS A 103 -14.86 9.10 2.61
N MET A 104 -14.68 9.94 3.63
CA MET A 104 -15.53 10.00 4.82
C MET A 104 -16.79 10.88 4.66
N SER A 105 -16.95 11.52 3.51
CA SER A 105 -18.09 12.40 3.22
C SER A 105 -19.41 11.61 3.18
N ASN A 106 -20.49 12.26 3.66
CA ASN A 106 -21.80 11.61 3.77
C ASN A 106 -22.60 11.64 2.45
N ASP A 107 -22.23 12.51 1.52
CA ASP A 107 -22.89 12.67 0.22
C ASP A 107 -21.95 13.30 -0.82
N ASP A 108 -22.36 13.23 -2.10
CA ASP A 108 -21.60 13.72 -3.24
C ASP A 108 -21.24 15.21 -3.17
N ALA A 109 -22.11 16.03 -2.57
CA ALA A 109 -21.88 17.46 -2.47
C ALA A 109 -20.80 17.80 -1.44
N ALA A 110 -20.73 17.03 -0.34
CA ALA A 110 -19.66 17.13 0.65
C ALA A 110 -18.35 16.58 0.10
N ALA A 111 -18.39 15.42 -0.58
CA ALA A 111 -17.22 14.80 -1.20
C ALA A 111 -16.59 15.69 -2.28
N ALA A 112 -17.42 16.35 -3.10
CA ALA A 112 -16.97 17.21 -4.19
C ALA A 112 -16.05 18.35 -3.74
N GLN A 113 -16.18 18.84 -2.50
CA GLN A 113 -15.34 19.92 -1.94
C GLN A 113 -13.86 19.49 -1.74
N PHE A 114 -13.59 18.20 -1.72
CA PHE A 114 -12.24 17.63 -1.58
C PHE A 114 -11.74 16.96 -2.86
N ASP A 115 -12.54 17.05 -3.94
CA ASP A 115 -12.24 16.38 -5.22
C ASP A 115 -11.64 17.35 -6.22
N PRO A 116 -10.35 17.22 -6.60
CA PRO A 116 -9.69 18.12 -7.54
C PRO A 116 -10.27 18.05 -8.98
N GLU A 117 -11.17 17.13 -9.24
CA GLU A 117 -11.90 17.03 -10.51
C GLU A 117 -13.27 17.73 -10.47
N LYS A 118 -13.74 18.15 -9.28
CA LYS A 118 -15.09 18.73 -9.09
C LYS A 118 -15.08 20.10 -8.43
N ASP A 119 -13.97 20.49 -7.80
CA ASP A 119 -13.82 21.75 -7.07
C ASP A 119 -12.55 22.48 -7.48
N ASP A 120 -12.66 23.78 -7.78
CA ASP A 120 -11.53 24.58 -8.27
C ASP A 120 -10.47 24.82 -7.17
N ASP A 121 -10.87 25.02 -5.90
CA ASP A 121 -9.95 25.23 -4.78
C ASP A 121 -9.19 23.93 -4.48
N ALA A 122 -9.86 22.78 -4.49
CA ALA A 122 -9.22 21.46 -4.37
C ALA A 122 -8.26 21.18 -5.53
N ALA A 123 -8.59 21.61 -6.76
CA ALA A 123 -7.72 21.49 -7.91
C ALA A 123 -6.45 22.34 -7.81
N GLU A 124 -6.58 23.59 -7.28
CA GLU A 124 -5.44 24.47 -7.04
C GLU A 124 -4.53 23.90 -5.94
N GLU A 125 -5.10 23.38 -4.85
CA GLU A 125 -4.36 22.70 -3.78
C GLU A 125 -3.61 21.47 -4.31
N ALA A 126 -4.28 20.60 -5.06
CA ALA A 126 -3.68 19.40 -5.64
C ALA A 126 -2.48 19.74 -6.55
N ALA A 127 -2.64 20.74 -7.43
CA ALA A 127 -1.59 21.19 -8.32
C ALA A 127 -0.39 21.80 -7.57
N ALA A 128 -0.63 22.58 -6.51
CA ALA A 128 0.42 23.20 -5.72
C ALA A 128 1.23 22.13 -4.95
N VAL A 129 0.56 21.20 -4.26
CA VAL A 129 1.23 20.11 -3.52
C VAL A 129 2.00 19.20 -4.48
N ALA A 130 1.41 18.84 -5.63
CA ALA A 130 2.10 18.05 -6.65
C ALA A 130 3.35 18.75 -7.19
N ALA A 131 3.31 20.07 -7.40
CA ALA A 131 4.46 20.83 -7.84
C ALA A 131 5.63 20.76 -6.82
N PHE A 132 5.34 20.89 -5.53
CA PHE A 132 6.34 20.69 -4.47
C PHE A 132 6.82 19.23 -4.43
N ALA A 133 5.90 18.26 -4.45
CA ALA A 133 6.25 16.85 -4.42
C ALA A 133 7.14 16.42 -5.58
N GLN A 134 6.98 16.97 -6.76
CA GLN A 134 7.80 16.68 -7.96
C GLN A 134 9.21 17.27 -7.89
N ASN A 135 9.42 18.35 -7.16
CA ASN A 135 10.70 19.05 -7.13
C ASN A 135 11.59 18.55 -5.97
N PRO A 136 12.73 17.86 -6.24
CA PRO A 136 13.63 17.40 -5.19
C PRO A 136 14.27 18.52 -4.36
N ASP A 137 14.35 19.76 -4.91
CA ASP A 137 14.84 20.93 -4.18
C ASP A 137 13.81 21.46 -3.17
N ASP A 138 12.53 21.09 -3.32
CA ASP A 138 11.48 21.48 -2.38
C ASP A 138 11.22 20.41 -1.32
N ILE A 139 11.24 19.13 -1.71
CA ILE A 139 11.11 18.02 -0.75
C ILE A 139 11.89 16.79 -1.20
N SER A 140 12.68 16.23 -0.30
CA SER A 140 13.43 14.98 -0.53
C SER A 140 13.83 14.32 0.78
N MET A 141 14.11 13.01 0.73
CA MET A 141 14.64 12.25 1.86
C MET A 141 16.13 12.03 1.69
N GLU A 142 16.92 12.47 2.66
CA GLU A 142 18.36 12.27 2.72
C GLU A 142 18.74 11.17 3.73
N PHE A 143 19.84 10.47 3.47
CA PHE A 143 20.34 9.35 4.27
C PHE A 143 21.80 9.61 4.68
N PRO A 144 22.04 10.51 5.68
CA PRO A 144 23.39 10.95 6.05
C PRO A 144 24.23 9.88 6.75
N GLY A 145 23.62 8.81 7.26
CA GLY A 145 24.30 7.74 7.96
C GLY A 145 23.45 6.49 8.11
N GLU A 146 23.98 5.47 8.79
CA GLU A 146 23.25 4.25 9.09
C GLU A 146 22.06 4.55 10.01
N ASN A 147 20.85 4.16 9.57
CA ASN A 147 19.59 4.45 10.25
C ASN A 147 19.35 5.94 10.53
N GLN A 148 20.01 6.82 9.79
CA GLN A 148 19.79 8.26 9.87
C GLN A 148 19.09 8.76 8.65
N VAL A 149 18.08 9.60 8.87
CA VAL A 149 17.26 10.23 7.82
C VAL A 149 17.15 11.73 8.09
N CYS A 150 16.97 12.50 7.02
CA CYS A 150 16.60 13.91 7.12
C CYS A 150 15.57 14.19 6.02
N LEU A 151 14.39 14.62 6.41
CA LEU A 151 13.39 15.11 5.47
C LEU A 151 13.74 16.55 5.12
N HIS A 152 14.31 16.77 3.94
CA HIS A 152 14.50 18.11 3.44
C HIS A 152 13.17 18.70 2.99
N VAL A 153 12.85 19.92 3.46
CA VAL A 153 11.69 20.71 3.02
C VAL A 153 12.15 22.16 2.84
N SER A 154 11.92 22.73 1.64
CA SER A 154 12.27 24.12 1.35
C SER A 154 11.50 25.14 2.19
N ASP A 155 12.09 26.32 2.38
CA ASP A 155 11.41 27.43 3.07
C ASP A 155 10.07 27.80 2.39
N ALA A 156 10.00 27.67 1.06
CA ALA A 156 8.81 27.96 0.28
C ALA A 156 7.69 26.97 0.59
N TYR A 157 8.01 25.66 0.64
CA TYR A 157 7.01 24.64 0.97
C TYR A 157 6.59 24.73 2.43
N GLN A 158 7.52 24.98 3.36
CA GLN A 158 7.17 25.19 4.78
C GLN A 158 6.21 26.39 4.97
N ALA A 159 6.47 27.50 4.26
CA ALA A 159 5.59 28.67 4.32
C ALA A 159 4.17 28.36 3.78
N TYR A 160 4.10 27.66 2.65
CA TYR A 160 2.82 27.22 2.07
C TYR A 160 2.07 26.27 3.01
N ALA A 161 2.76 25.27 3.55
CA ALA A 161 2.17 24.31 4.49
C ALA A 161 1.64 25.00 5.75
N ALA A 162 2.37 25.99 6.27
CA ALA A 162 1.92 26.78 7.44
C ALA A 162 0.66 27.61 7.13
N GLU A 163 0.58 28.20 5.92
CA GLU A 163 -0.62 28.94 5.46
C GLU A 163 -1.84 28.03 5.34
N MET A 164 -1.65 26.84 4.78
CA MET A 164 -2.71 25.84 4.58
C MET A 164 -3.03 25.01 5.83
N GLY A 165 -2.17 25.05 6.86
CA GLY A 165 -2.36 24.28 8.09
C GLY A 165 -2.02 22.80 7.97
N TYR A 166 -1.13 22.42 7.04
CA TYR A 166 -0.70 21.04 6.87
C TYR A 166 0.18 20.58 8.04
N THR A 167 0.00 19.34 8.46
CA THR A 167 0.73 18.70 9.56
C THR A 167 1.69 17.61 9.10
N ALA A 168 1.53 17.08 7.89
CA ALA A 168 2.36 16.05 7.33
C ALA A 168 2.74 16.35 5.87
N TYR A 169 4.03 16.33 5.58
CA TYR A 169 4.59 16.39 4.22
C TYR A 169 4.74 15.00 3.62
N LEU A 170 5.04 14.02 4.48
CA LEU A 170 5.42 12.65 4.16
C LEU A 170 4.39 11.70 4.75
N ASP A 171 3.77 10.87 3.91
CA ASP A 171 2.87 9.79 4.30
C ASP A 171 2.97 8.63 3.30
N PHE A 172 3.11 7.42 3.81
CA PHE A 172 3.00 6.21 2.99
C PHE A 172 1.56 5.86 2.63
N PHE A 173 0.61 6.36 3.40
CA PHE A 173 -0.83 6.16 3.25
C PHE A 173 -1.19 4.69 2.94
N TRP A 174 -1.82 4.42 1.79
CA TRP A 174 -2.21 3.07 1.37
C TRP A 174 -1.02 2.13 1.12
N MET A 175 0.15 2.66 0.74
CA MET A 175 1.36 1.87 0.48
C MET A 175 1.97 1.27 1.75
N LYS A 176 1.75 1.85 2.94
CA LYS A 176 2.36 1.41 4.20
C LYS A 176 2.15 -0.07 4.47
N ASN A 177 0.98 -0.62 4.10
CA ASN A 177 0.64 -2.00 4.37
C ASN A 177 1.47 -3.02 3.56
N ALA A 178 2.04 -2.62 2.42
CA ALA A 178 3.01 -3.45 1.70
C ALA A 178 4.32 -3.65 2.50
N PHE A 179 4.78 -2.60 3.16
CA PHE A 179 5.99 -2.64 4.01
C PHE A 179 5.70 -3.36 5.34
N LEU A 180 4.56 -3.09 5.94
CA LEU A 180 4.14 -3.72 7.19
C LEU A 180 3.94 -5.23 7.05
N ILE A 181 3.30 -5.68 5.97
CA ILE A 181 3.07 -7.12 5.74
C ILE A 181 4.39 -7.87 5.49
N ASP A 182 5.35 -7.25 4.82
CA ASP A 182 6.69 -7.81 4.64
C ASP A 182 7.40 -7.91 5.99
N TYR A 183 7.39 -6.86 6.80
CA TYR A 183 7.96 -6.85 8.14
C TYR A 183 7.33 -7.92 9.06
N LEU A 184 6.00 -8.03 9.07
CA LEU A 184 5.26 -9.06 9.82
C LEU A 184 5.67 -10.47 9.38
N ALA A 185 5.70 -10.72 8.08
CA ALA A 185 6.06 -12.03 7.53
C ALA A 185 7.51 -12.40 7.85
N ASP A 186 8.44 -11.48 7.69
CA ASP A 186 9.86 -11.73 7.94
C ASP A 186 10.12 -11.93 9.45
N THR A 187 9.42 -11.20 10.32
CA THR A 187 9.48 -11.40 11.78
C THR A 187 8.97 -12.79 12.17
N ILE A 188 7.79 -13.19 11.69
CA ILE A 188 7.19 -14.50 11.98
C ILE A 188 8.07 -15.64 11.46
N ARG A 189 8.62 -15.49 10.25
CA ARG A 189 9.53 -16.47 9.65
C ARG A 189 10.86 -16.56 10.38
N GLY A 190 11.40 -15.43 10.85
CA GLY A 190 12.62 -15.37 11.67
C GLY A 190 12.51 -16.17 12.96
N GLU A 191 11.31 -16.28 13.52
CA GLU A 191 10.98 -17.11 14.68
C GLU A 191 10.69 -18.60 14.32
N GLY A 192 10.86 -18.98 13.05
CA GLY A 192 10.72 -20.36 12.57
C GLY A 192 9.32 -20.78 12.13
N TYR A 193 8.35 -19.83 12.04
CA TYR A 193 6.99 -20.11 11.63
C TYR A 193 6.81 -19.90 10.11
N GLN A 194 6.69 -20.98 9.34
CA GLN A 194 6.71 -20.93 7.86
C GLN A 194 5.45 -21.54 7.20
N LEU A 195 4.39 -21.85 7.99
CA LEU A 195 3.25 -22.62 7.47
C LEU A 195 1.97 -21.78 7.38
N GLY A 196 2.06 -20.61 6.76
CA GLY A 196 0.94 -19.70 6.74
C GLY A 196 0.96 -18.66 5.64
N ILE A 197 -0.05 -17.79 5.70
CA ILE A 197 -0.23 -16.65 4.82
C ILE A 197 -0.73 -15.46 5.64
N ILE A 198 -0.23 -14.28 5.34
CA ILE A 198 -0.72 -13.01 5.86
C ILE A 198 -1.39 -12.30 4.69
N SER A 199 -2.57 -11.72 4.92
CA SER A 199 -3.24 -10.87 3.94
C SER A 199 -3.71 -9.57 4.60
N SER A 200 -3.67 -8.47 3.86
CA SER A 200 -4.28 -7.21 4.27
C SER A 200 -5.63 -7.00 3.57
N LYS A 201 -6.48 -6.14 4.14
CA LYS A 201 -7.77 -5.78 3.55
C LYS A 201 -7.61 -5.00 2.24
N ASP A 202 -6.50 -4.30 2.07
CA ASP A 202 -6.20 -3.47 0.91
C ASP A 202 -5.41 -4.18 -0.20
N GLY A 203 -5.41 -5.52 -0.19
CA GLY A 203 -4.99 -6.32 -1.32
C GLY A 203 -3.54 -6.79 -1.30
N PHE A 204 -2.83 -6.69 -0.17
CA PHE A 204 -1.49 -7.26 -0.03
C PHE A 204 -1.55 -8.66 0.58
N VAL A 205 -0.77 -9.59 0.01
CA VAL A 205 -0.68 -10.97 0.50
C VAL A 205 0.79 -11.39 0.56
N ARG A 206 1.18 -11.98 1.69
CA ARG A 206 2.52 -12.55 1.91
C ARG A 206 2.43 -14.00 2.33
N CYS A 207 3.08 -14.89 1.57
CA CYS A 207 3.23 -16.28 1.95
C CYS A 207 4.43 -16.43 2.89
N LEU A 208 4.23 -17.20 3.97
CA LEU A 208 5.31 -17.55 4.90
C LEU A 208 6.13 -18.76 4.40
N ASP A 209 5.51 -19.61 3.58
CA ASP A 209 6.17 -20.77 2.95
C ASP A 209 6.87 -20.35 1.65
N GLU A 210 8.19 -20.32 1.68
CA GLU A 210 9.02 -20.00 0.51
C GLU A 210 9.57 -21.26 -0.18
N THR A 211 9.16 -22.46 0.23
CA THR A 211 9.61 -23.70 -0.41
C THR A 211 9.03 -23.89 -1.80
N GLY A 212 7.89 -23.23 -2.08
CA GLY A 212 7.18 -23.38 -3.34
C GLY A 212 6.45 -24.73 -3.51
N GLU A 213 6.38 -25.54 -2.44
CA GLU A 213 5.78 -26.87 -2.48
C GLU A 213 4.26 -26.86 -2.27
N LYS A 214 3.70 -25.73 -1.84
CA LYS A 214 2.28 -25.59 -1.57
C LYS A 214 1.57 -24.77 -2.62
N GLU A 215 0.42 -25.27 -3.05
CA GLU A 215 -0.51 -24.54 -3.87
C GLU A 215 -1.36 -23.62 -2.98
N TYR A 216 -1.47 -22.38 -3.41
CA TYR A 216 -2.33 -21.36 -2.81
C TYR A 216 -3.43 -20.95 -3.77
N GLN A 217 -4.49 -20.35 -3.23
CA GLN A 217 -5.64 -19.88 -4.00
C GLN A 217 -5.90 -18.41 -3.71
N TYR A 218 -6.06 -17.63 -4.76
CA TYR A 218 -6.43 -16.22 -4.67
C TYR A 218 -7.67 -15.94 -5.52
N PRO A 219 -8.78 -15.45 -4.90
CA PRO A 219 -10.00 -15.16 -5.63
C PRO A 219 -9.81 -13.95 -6.55
N LEU A 220 -10.30 -14.05 -7.77
CA LEU A 220 -10.29 -12.97 -8.76
C LEU A 220 -11.67 -12.35 -8.85
N TYR A 221 -11.73 -11.05 -8.59
CA TYR A 221 -12.91 -10.23 -8.76
C TYR A 221 -12.66 -9.21 -9.85
N HIS A 222 -13.72 -8.75 -10.50
CA HIS A 222 -13.69 -7.74 -11.53
C HIS A 222 -14.90 -6.81 -11.41
N LEU A 223 -14.68 -5.50 -11.55
CA LEU A 223 -15.74 -4.49 -11.61
C LEU A 223 -16.26 -4.40 -13.05
N SER A 224 -17.51 -4.85 -13.26
CA SER A 224 -18.21 -4.72 -14.55
C SER A 224 -19.37 -3.74 -14.40
N GLY A 225 -19.20 -2.53 -14.91
CA GLY A 225 -20.11 -1.42 -14.59
C GLY A 225 -20.02 -1.08 -13.09
N ASN A 226 -21.15 -1.12 -12.39
CA ASN A 226 -21.23 -0.88 -10.94
C ASN A 226 -21.34 -2.18 -10.13
N GLU A 227 -21.12 -3.33 -10.74
CA GLU A 227 -21.25 -4.63 -10.08
C GLU A 227 -19.92 -5.36 -9.98
N ILE A 228 -19.58 -5.83 -8.79
CA ILE A 228 -18.41 -6.68 -8.55
C ILE A 228 -18.76 -8.11 -8.90
N GLN A 229 -18.06 -8.67 -9.87
CA GLN A 229 -18.24 -10.03 -10.34
C GLN A 229 -17.08 -10.92 -9.93
N SER A 230 -17.37 -12.10 -9.39
CA SER A 230 -16.36 -13.13 -9.19
C SER A 230 -16.10 -13.85 -10.51
N HIS A 231 -14.86 -13.82 -10.97
CA HIS A 231 -14.44 -14.53 -12.21
C HIS A 231 -13.92 -15.93 -11.91
N GLY A 232 -13.44 -16.18 -10.71
CA GLY A 232 -12.88 -17.46 -10.32
C GLY A 232 -11.75 -17.35 -9.32
N THR A 233 -10.85 -18.31 -9.37
CA THR A 233 -9.75 -18.42 -8.42
C THR A 233 -8.46 -18.67 -9.17
N MET A 234 -7.47 -17.83 -8.97
CA MET A 234 -6.10 -18.04 -9.38
C MET A 234 -5.45 -19.11 -8.50
N MET A 235 -4.86 -20.10 -9.13
CA MET A 235 -4.08 -21.13 -8.46
C MET A 235 -2.61 -20.83 -8.69
N TYR A 236 -1.80 -20.88 -7.64
CA TYR A 236 -0.38 -20.60 -7.75
C TYR A 236 0.46 -21.47 -6.81
N GLU A 237 1.65 -21.83 -7.30
CA GLU A 237 2.67 -22.52 -6.53
C GLU A 237 3.73 -21.51 -6.11
N GLY A 238 3.76 -21.21 -4.82
CA GLY A 238 4.85 -20.50 -4.17
C GLY A 238 5.11 -19.03 -4.46
N PRO A 239 4.16 -18.16 -4.88
CA PRO A 239 4.48 -16.74 -4.86
C PRO A 239 4.73 -16.27 -3.44
N LYS A 240 5.83 -15.56 -3.28
CA LYS A 240 6.21 -14.93 -2.04
C LYS A 240 5.23 -13.81 -1.69
N SER A 241 4.81 -13.03 -2.69
CA SER A 241 3.91 -11.89 -2.51
C SER A 241 2.88 -11.79 -3.63
N ILE A 242 1.73 -11.19 -3.29
CA ILE A 242 0.72 -10.72 -4.24
C ILE A 242 0.36 -9.29 -3.85
N VAL A 243 0.26 -8.41 -4.84
CA VAL A 243 -0.23 -7.04 -4.73
C VAL A 243 -1.43 -6.90 -5.64
N PHE A 244 -2.56 -6.53 -5.09
CA PHE A 244 -3.78 -6.28 -5.83
C PHE A 244 -4.10 -4.79 -5.84
N PHE A 245 -3.88 -4.14 -6.98
CA PHE A 245 -4.34 -2.79 -7.24
C PHE A 245 -5.78 -2.84 -7.70
N HIS A 246 -6.66 -2.13 -7.01
CA HIS A 246 -8.08 -2.08 -7.34
C HIS A 246 -8.73 -0.81 -6.81
N ALA A 247 -9.73 -0.33 -7.51
CA ALA A 247 -10.47 0.86 -7.15
C ALA A 247 -11.58 0.60 -6.11
N TYR A 248 -11.72 -0.65 -5.63
CA TYR A 248 -12.78 -1.03 -4.71
C TYR A 248 -12.43 -2.32 -3.96
N GLN A 249 -13.14 -2.58 -2.84
CA GLN A 249 -13.10 -3.87 -2.14
C GLN A 249 -14.47 -4.56 -2.18
N ALA A 250 -14.51 -5.78 -2.71
CA ALA A 250 -15.73 -6.57 -2.78
C ALA A 250 -16.29 -6.86 -1.38
N GLY A 251 -17.51 -6.37 -1.13
CA GLY A 251 -18.26 -6.67 0.09
C GLY A 251 -17.71 -6.06 1.37
N SER A 252 -16.75 -5.17 1.29
CA SER A 252 -16.26 -4.43 2.46
C SER A 252 -17.18 -3.27 2.78
N PRO A 253 -17.58 -3.07 4.04
CA PRO A 253 -18.21 -1.84 4.48
C PRO A 253 -17.21 -0.68 4.63
N ASP A 254 -15.91 -0.97 4.53
CA ASP A 254 -14.83 0.00 4.76
C ASP A 254 -14.59 0.79 3.46
N THR A 255 -15.29 1.92 3.32
CA THR A 255 -15.18 2.83 2.16
C THR A 255 -14.18 3.96 2.37
N TYR A 256 -13.43 3.96 3.46
CA TYR A 256 -12.52 5.05 3.84
C TYR A 256 -11.30 5.21 2.91
N ARG A 257 -11.11 4.30 1.97
CA ARG A 257 -9.99 4.35 1.02
C ARG A 257 -10.42 4.63 -0.42
N TYR A 258 -11.71 4.70 -0.69
CA TYR A 258 -12.25 5.08 -2.00
C TYR A 258 -13.64 5.68 -1.83
N TYR A 259 -14.06 6.47 -2.81
CA TYR A 259 -15.41 7.05 -2.86
C TYR A 259 -16.03 6.76 -4.23
N GLN A 260 -17.30 6.34 -4.22
CA GLN A 260 -18.06 6.20 -5.44
C GLN A 260 -19.21 7.22 -5.45
N TYR A 261 -19.17 8.11 -6.42
CA TYR A 261 -20.26 9.06 -6.69
C TYR A 261 -21.50 8.35 -7.24
N GLN A 262 -22.67 8.98 -7.11
CA GLN A 262 -23.92 8.46 -7.64
C GLN A 262 -23.92 8.30 -9.17
N ASP A 263 -23.09 9.07 -9.88
CA ASP A 263 -22.88 8.93 -11.31
C ASP A 263 -21.98 7.75 -11.71
N GLY A 264 -21.46 7.02 -10.72
CA GLY A 264 -20.56 5.89 -10.89
C GLY A 264 -19.08 6.24 -10.94
N THR A 265 -18.73 7.53 -10.91
CA THR A 265 -17.32 7.97 -10.85
C THR A 265 -16.67 7.49 -9.54
N MET A 266 -15.48 6.90 -9.66
CA MET A 266 -14.69 6.44 -8.51
C MET A 266 -13.57 7.42 -8.22
N ARG A 267 -13.25 7.59 -6.93
CA ARG A 267 -12.00 8.20 -6.45
C ARG A 267 -11.24 7.18 -5.62
N THR A 268 -9.93 7.10 -5.84
CA THR A 268 -9.06 6.05 -5.34
C THR A 268 -7.85 6.63 -4.61
N PRO A 269 -7.14 5.85 -3.79
CA PRO A 269 -5.94 6.33 -3.11
C PRO A 269 -4.71 6.45 -4.02
N TYR A 270 -4.82 6.14 -5.29
CA TYR A 270 -3.69 6.10 -6.23
C TYR A 270 -3.39 7.48 -6.82
N LEU A 271 -3.15 8.46 -5.93
CA LEU A 271 -2.79 9.81 -6.32
C LEU A 271 -1.42 9.84 -6.99
N SER A 272 -1.33 10.53 -8.14
CA SER A 272 -0.06 10.74 -8.82
C SER A 272 0.63 12.01 -8.32
N ALA A 273 1.92 11.92 -8.06
CA ALA A 273 2.73 13.07 -7.76
C ALA A 273 2.88 14.03 -8.96
N SER A 274 2.48 13.62 -10.17
CA SER A 274 2.57 14.48 -11.36
C SER A 274 1.56 15.62 -11.36
N ASP A 275 0.38 15.44 -10.76
CA ASP A 275 -0.72 16.43 -10.79
C ASP A 275 -1.61 16.41 -9.53
N GLY A 276 -1.33 15.52 -8.58
CA GLY A 276 -2.09 15.38 -7.33
C GLY A 276 -3.46 14.71 -7.48
N LYS A 277 -3.76 14.12 -8.64
CA LYS A 277 -5.03 13.45 -8.93
C LYS A 277 -4.88 11.93 -8.93
N ASP A 278 -6.01 11.23 -8.80
CA ASP A 278 -6.00 9.78 -8.89
C ASP A 278 -5.99 9.31 -10.37
N HIS A 279 -5.12 8.34 -10.64
CA HIS A 279 -4.97 7.72 -11.94
C HIS A 279 -4.93 6.20 -11.82
N THR A 280 -5.67 5.52 -12.69
CA THR A 280 -5.67 4.06 -12.76
C THR A 280 -5.74 3.59 -14.20
N ALA A 281 -4.71 2.90 -14.67
CA ALA A 281 -4.61 2.37 -16.04
C ALA A 281 -5.60 1.25 -16.34
N ALA A 282 -6.12 0.60 -15.32
CA ALA A 282 -7.10 -0.48 -15.39
C ALA A 282 -7.97 -0.48 -14.13
N SER A 283 -9.16 -1.07 -14.19
CA SER A 283 -9.99 -1.25 -12.99
C SER A 283 -9.32 -2.13 -11.93
N GLU A 284 -8.59 -3.15 -12.38
CA GLU A 284 -7.79 -4.03 -11.50
C GLU A 284 -6.49 -4.45 -12.18
N LEU A 285 -5.44 -4.54 -11.38
CA LEU A 285 -4.17 -5.16 -11.73
C LEU A 285 -3.68 -6.01 -10.56
N ILE A 286 -3.47 -7.30 -10.78
CA ILE A 286 -2.86 -8.19 -9.80
C ILE A 286 -1.42 -8.42 -10.24
N VAL A 287 -0.49 -8.18 -9.30
CA VAL A 287 0.94 -8.42 -9.53
C VAL A 287 1.46 -9.36 -8.47
N TYR A 288 2.25 -10.35 -8.86
CA TYR A 288 2.78 -11.33 -7.91
C TYR A 288 4.21 -11.75 -8.25
N SER A 289 4.94 -12.17 -7.24
CA SER A 289 6.31 -12.65 -7.37
C SER A 289 6.61 -13.79 -6.40
N GLY A 290 7.43 -14.74 -6.85
CA GLY A 290 8.05 -15.78 -6.02
C GLY A 290 9.35 -15.33 -5.36
N GLU A 291 9.91 -14.18 -5.74
CA GLU A 291 11.24 -13.73 -5.31
C GLU A 291 11.19 -12.47 -4.42
N TYR A 292 10.26 -11.57 -4.69
CA TYR A 292 10.17 -10.26 -4.02
C TYR A 292 9.07 -10.22 -2.98
N GLY A 293 9.21 -9.34 -1.98
CA GLY A 293 8.16 -9.00 -1.03
C GLY A 293 7.08 -8.10 -1.64
N CYS A 294 6.05 -7.77 -0.86
CA CYS A 294 4.97 -6.89 -1.30
C CYS A 294 5.47 -5.48 -1.62
N ALA A 295 6.37 -4.92 -0.80
CA ALA A 295 6.91 -3.57 -1.01
C ALA A 295 7.67 -3.46 -2.34
N ASP A 296 8.58 -4.39 -2.62
CA ASP A 296 9.34 -4.39 -3.87
C ASP A 296 8.44 -4.65 -5.09
N THR A 297 7.47 -5.58 -4.97
CA THR A 297 6.49 -5.88 -6.03
C THR A 297 5.58 -4.69 -6.31
N LEU A 298 5.12 -4.00 -5.26
CA LEU A 298 4.35 -2.77 -5.35
C LEU A 298 5.10 -1.69 -6.11
N LEU A 299 6.30 -1.34 -5.63
CA LEU A 299 7.11 -0.24 -6.20
C LEU A 299 7.52 -0.52 -7.65
N ALA A 300 7.69 -1.78 -8.04
CA ALA A 300 8.01 -2.14 -9.41
C ALA A 300 6.83 -1.95 -10.39
N ALA A 301 5.58 -2.13 -9.93
CA ALA A 301 4.40 -2.14 -10.80
C ALA A 301 3.54 -0.86 -10.69
N PHE A 302 3.70 -0.10 -9.62
CA PHE A 302 2.81 1.00 -9.27
C PHE A 302 2.72 2.07 -10.35
N PHE A 303 3.85 2.50 -10.90
CA PHE A 303 3.88 3.55 -11.93
C PHE A 303 3.18 3.14 -13.24
N ASP A 304 3.17 1.84 -13.58
CA ASP A 304 2.40 1.36 -14.74
C ASP A 304 0.89 1.39 -14.45
N TYR A 305 0.51 1.11 -13.21
CA TYR A 305 -0.88 1.18 -12.80
C TYR A 305 -1.42 2.62 -12.72
N GLN A 306 -0.58 3.58 -12.36
CA GLN A 306 -0.92 5.03 -12.36
C GLN A 306 -0.88 5.70 -13.74
N ALA A 307 -0.45 5.02 -14.78
CA ALA A 307 -0.41 5.56 -16.13
C ALA A 307 -1.81 5.69 -16.73
N GLU A 308 -1.95 6.35 -17.89
CA GLU A 308 -3.22 6.41 -18.64
C GLU A 308 -3.67 5.03 -19.15
N SER A 309 -2.71 4.11 -19.36
CA SER A 309 -2.95 2.73 -19.78
C SER A 309 -1.77 1.84 -19.41
N LEU A 310 -2.03 0.55 -19.18
CA LEU A 310 -0.98 -0.43 -18.90
C LEU A 310 -0.01 -0.54 -20.09
N SER A 311 1.29 -0.43 -19.78
CA SER A 311 2.35 -0.59 -20.79
C SER A 311 2.71 -2.07 -20.99
N GLY A 312 2.36 -2.62 -22.14
CA GLY A 312 2.74 -4.00 -22.48
C GLY A 312 4.27 -4.24 -22.53
N GLU A 313 5.08 -3.20 -22.71
CA GLU A 313 6.56 -3.28 -22.62
C GLU A 313 7.01 -3.37 -21.18
N LEU A 314 6.46 -2.53 -20.28
CA LEU A 314 6.78 -2.57 -18.86
C LEU A 314 6.31 -3.89 -18.24
N LEU A 315 5.10 -4.35 -18.53
CA LEU A 315 4.61 -5.66 -18.05
C LEU A 315 5.52 -6.82 -18.47
N LYS A 316 6.07 -6.80 -19.70
CA LYS A 316 7.06 -7.79 -20.14
C LYS A 316 8.40 -7.64 -19.40
N THR A 317 8.80 -6.42 -19.11
CA THR A 317 10.02 -6.16 -18.33
C THR A 317 9.87 -6.70 -16.91
N LEU A 318 8.74 -6.45 -16.25
CA LEU A 318 8.42 -7.01 -14.94
C LEU A 318 8.43 -8.55 -14.98
N ALA A 319 7.82 -9.16 -16.00
CA ALA A 319 7.82 -10.61 -16.16
C ALA A 319 9.25 -11.19 -16.33
N SER A 320 10.15 -10.46 -17.01
CA SER A 320 11.57 -10.85 -17.12
C SER A 320 12.30 -10.80 -15.77
N GLN A 321 11.83 -10.00 -14.83
CA GLN A 321 12.29 -9.91 -13.45
C GLN A 321 11.50 -10.83 -12.51
N LYS A 322 10.65 -11.73 -13.06
CA LYS A 322 9.80 -12.67 -12.32
C LYS A 322 8.74 -11.98 -11.43
N ILE A 323 8.30 -10.82 -11.87
CA ILE A 323 7.12 -10.13 -11.36
C ILE A 323 6.04 -10.26 -12.43
N TYR A 324 5.05 -11.09 -12.18
CA TYR A 324 3.99 -11.43 -13.13
C TYR A 324 2.74 -10.62 -12.87
N SER A 325 1.97 -10.36 -13.93
CA SER A 325 0.77 -9.53 -13.89
C SER A 325 -0.44 -10.27 -14.43
N VAL A 326 -1.60 -10.01 -13.82
CA VAL A 326 -2.92 -10.44 -14.28
C VAL A 326 -3.84 -9.23 -14.26
N TRP A 327 -4.57 -9.01 -15.36
CA TRP A 327 -5.55 -7.92 -15.48
C TRP A 327 -6.74 -8.35 -16.35
N PHE A 328 -7.76 -7.50 -16.40
CA PHE A 328 -8.93 -7.74 -17.23
C PHE A 328 -8.94 -6.77 -18.42
N GLU A 329 -9.16 -7.30 -19.60
CA GLU A 329 -9.35 -6.54 -20.83
C GLU A 329 -10.59 -7.08 -21.55
N ASN A 330 -11.60 -6.23 -21.79
CA ASN A 330 -12.89 -6.63 -22.35
C ASN A 330 -13.55 -7.83 -21.62
N ASN A 331 -13.48 -7.85 -20.28
CA ASN A 331 -13.92 -8.94 -19.41
C ASN A 331 -13.17 -10.28 -19.62
N GLU A 332 -12.04 -10.27 -20.30
CA GLU A 332 -11.16 -11.43 -20.46
C GLU A 332 -9.92 -11.27 -19.60
N ILE A 333 -9.48 -12.36 -18.95
CA ILE A 333 -8.27 -12.38 -18.15
C ILE A 333 -7.06 -12.36 -19.09
N GLN A 334 -6.18 -11.41 -18.84
CA GLN A 334 -4.87 -11.29 -19.47
C GLN A 334 -3.78 -11.59 -18.43
N THR A 335 -2.65 -12.15 -18.85
CA THR A 335 -1.54 -12.42 -17.95
C THR A 335 -0.20 -12.41 -18.67
N THR A 336 0.86 -12.06 -17.94
CA THR A 336 2.25 -12.21 -18.40
C THR A 336 2.89 -13.54 -17.96
N ASP A 337 2.21 -14.33 -17.12
CA ASP A 337 2.70 -15.62 -16.65
C ASP A 337 2.23 -16.76 -17.58
N GLY A 338 3.15 -17.34 -18.31
CA GLY A 338 2.86 -18.51 -19.18
C GLY A 338 2.47 -19.79 -18.43
N LYS A 339 2.58 -19.79 -17.09
CA LYS A 339 2.18 -20.91 -16.22
C LYS A 339 0.90 -20.62 -15.43
N PHE A 340 0.28 -19.46 -15.68
CA PHE A 340 -0.92 -19.05 -14.98
C PHE A 340 -2.01 -20.13 -15.04
N SER A 341 -2.51 -20.50 -13.87
CA SER A 341 -3.59 -21.46 -13.72
C SER A 341 -4.81 -20.78 -13.07
N PHE A 342 -5.97 -21.01 -13.64
CA PHE A 342 -7.20 -20.35 -13.25
C PHE A 342 -8.40 -21.29 -13.29
N THR A 343 -9.18 -21.30 -12.21
CA THR A 343 -10.44 -22.02 -12.14
C THR A 343 -11.61 -21.04 -12.19
N ALA A 344 -12.34 -21.01 -13.31
CA ALA A 344 -13.51 -20.15 -13.47
C ALA A 344 -14.65 -20.54 -12.52
N VAL A 345 -15.40 -19.55 -12.07
CA VAL A 345 -16.68 -19.81 -11.40
C VAL A 345 -17.65 -20.39 -12.44
N ASN A 346 -18.17 -21.57 -12.19
CA ASN A 346 -19.26 -22.12 -13.00
C ASN A 346 -20.48 -21.23 -12.81
N LYS A 347 -20.88 -20.54 -13.86
CA LYS A 347 -22.09 -19.71 -13.92
C LYS A 347 -23.35 -20.59 -13.88
#